data_ca9686e443f55ca65f49447b87b7003a
#
_entry.id   ca9686e443f55ca65f49447b87b7003a
#
_cell.length_a   1.000
_cell.length_b   1.000
_cell.length_c   1.000
_cell.angle_alpha   90.00
_cell.angle_beta   90.00
_cell.angle_gamma   90.00
#
_symmetry.space_group_name_H-M   'P 1'
#
loop_
_entity.id
_entity.type
_entity.pdbx_description
1 polymer ?
#
loop_
_entity_poly.entity_id
_entity_poly.type
_entity_poly.pdbx_seq_one_letter_code
_entity_poly.pdbx_strand_id
1 'polypeptide(L)'
;LLELTVSITGDDAVVALKALDPTLNRLWLRVPAEADEHVWGGGEQFSYFDLRGRHFPLWSSEPGVGRDPEAKLFQQVEALSKGGGGTYAHTNYPQPTFISSRRYALHIDSYAYAAFDFRDDAFHEVEVWEIPARIELWVRPRFAGIVSALADRFGKQPPLPEWLYKGAVIGLKDGAESFARLKRFEEAGVAVSGL
;
A
#
# COMPACT_ATOMS: atom_id res chain seq x y z
N LEU A 1 27.89 -10.79 7.82
CA LEU A 1 27.34 -12.11 7.56
C LEU A 1 25.84 -12.10 7.85
N LEU A 2 25.03 -12.70 6.96
CA LEU A 2 23.58 -12.86 7.06
C LEU A 2 23.23 -14.36 7.19
N GLU A 3 22.41 -14.70 8.15
CA GLU A 3 21.80 -16.02 8.27
C GLU A 3 20.40 -15.97 7.61
N LEU A 4 20.13 -16.96 6.77
CA LEU A 4 18.88 -17.08 6.04
C LEU A 4 18.31 -18.48 6.26
N THR A 5 17.04 -18.56 6.66
CA THR A 5 16.31 -19.81 6.82
C THR A 5 15.03 -19.75 6.00
N VAL A 6 14.83 -20.73 5.12
CA VAL A 6 13.60 -20.86 4.33
C VAL A 6 12.75 -21.98 4.90
N SER A 7 11.51 -21.68 5.20
CA SER A 7 10.50 -22.65 5.65
C SER A 7 9.35 -22.67 4.64
N ILE A 8 8.97 -23.85 4.18
CA ILE A 8 7.87 -24.03 3.22
C ILE A 8 6.78 -24.88 3.90
N THR A 9 5.55 -24.39 3.85
CA THR A 9 4.37 -25.11 4.38
C THR A 9 3.25 -25.04 3.35
N GLY A 10 2.97 -26.16 2.70
CA GLY A 10 2.06 -26.20 1.54
C GLY A 10 2.58 -25.29 0.41
N ASP A 11 1.76 -24.34 0.00
CA ASP A 11 2.08 -23.36 -1.04
C ASP A 11 2.62 -22.03 -0.47
N ASP A 12 2.96 -21.99 0.82
CA ASP A 12 3.47 -20.78 1.48
C ASP A 12 4.96 -20.94 1.81
N ALA A 13 5.70 -19.87 1.66
CA ALA A 13 7.10 -19.80 2.06
C ALA A 13 7.33 -18.62 3.01
N VAL A 14 8.18 -18.85 4.00
CA VAL A 14 8.69 -17.83 4.90
C VAL A 14 10.21 -17.86 4.84
N VAL A 15 10.78 -16.70 4.54
CA VAL A 15 12.22 -16.47 4.62
C VAL A 15 12.49 -15.69 5.90
N ALA A 16 13.09 -16.35 6.90
CA ALA A 16 13.57 -15.70 8.11
C ALA A 16 15.01 -15.23 7.88
N LEU A 17 15.28 -13.99 8.27
CA LEU A 17 16.57 -13.33 8.08
C LEU A 17 17.11 -12.87 9.43
N LYS A 18 18.42 -13.04 9.64
CA LYS A 18 19.11 -12.56 10.83
C LYS A 18 20.46 -11.97 10.44
N ALA A 19 20.63 -10.69 10.66
CA ALA A 19 21.92 -10.05 10.52
C ALA A 19 22.85 -10.54 11.66
N LEU A 20 23.97 -11.14 11.30
CA LEU A 20 25.04 -11.50 12.23
C LEU A 20 26.10 -10.41 12.32
N ASP A 21 26.04 -9.44 11.42
CA ASP A 21 26.85 -8.24 11.38
C ASP A 21 25.95 -7.02 11.57
N PRO A 22 26.11 -6.25 12.66
CA PRO A 22 25.24 -5.10 12.95
C PRO A 22 25.41 -3.93 11.97
N THR A 23 26.40 -3.97 11.10
CA THR A 23 26.59 -2.95 10.06
C THR A 23 25.68 -3.17 8.84
N LEU A 24 25.05 -4.35 8.70
CA LEU A 24 24.10 -4.62 7.65
C LEU A 24 22.79 -3.86 7.90
N ASN A 25 22.50 -2.89 7.06
CA ASN A 25 21.35 -2.01 7.20
C ASN A 25 20.55 -1.82 5.91
N ARG A 26 20.74 -2.70 4.94
CA ARG A 26 20.03 -2.69 3.65
C ARG A 26 19.85 -4.12 3.15
N LEU A 27 18.73 -4.35 2.51
CA LEU A 27 18.44 -5.57 1.78
C LEU A 27 17.92 -5.21 0.39
N TRP A 28 18.46 -5.87 -0.63
CA TRP A 28 17.85 -5.96 -1.96
C TRP A 28 17.48 -7.40 -2.23
N LEU A 29 16.24 -7.61 -2.62
CA LEU A 29 15.71 -8.92 -3.00
C LEU A 29 15.18 -8.82 -4.42
N ARG A 30 15.52 -9.77 -5.27
CA ARG A 30 14.94 -9.94 -6.61
C ARG A 30 14.08 -11.16 -6.64
N VAL A 31 12.85 -10.98 -7.12
CA VAL A 31 11.89 -12.05 -7.36
C VAL A 31 11.73 -12.18 -8.86
N PRO A 32 11.89 -13.38 -9.45
CA PRO A 32 11.67 -13.56 -10.89
C PRO A 32 10.31 -13.04 -11.33
N ALA A 33 10.27 -12.36 -12.46
CA ALA A 33 9.07 -11.82 -13.06
C ALA A 33 8.96 -12.21 -14.53
N GLU A 34 7.79 -12.04 -15.11
CA GLU A 34 7.55 -12.20 -16.53
C GLU A 34 7.10 -10.86 -17.14
N ALA A 35 7.44 -10.63 -18.40
CA ALA A 35 7.20 -9.34 -19.07
C ALA A 35 5.72 -8.92 -19.10
N ASP A 36 4.78 -9.90 -19.13
CA ASP A 36 3.33 -9.70 -19.14
C ASP A 36 2.70 -9.77 -17.75
N GLU A 37 3.52 -9.76 -16.70
CA GLU A 37 3.06 -9.78 -15.31
C GLU A 37 2.51 -8.42 -14.88
N HIS A 38 1.37 -8.42 -14.21
CA HIS A 38 0.77 -7.26 -13.56
C HIS A 38 0.97 -7.33 -12.05
N VAL A 39 1.10 -6.18 -11.41
CA VAL A 39 1.39 -6.09 -9.97
C VAL A 39 0.51 -5.04 -9.31
N TRP A 40 -0.06 -5.41 -8.15
CA TRP A 40 -0.92 -4.55 -7.35
C TRP A 40 -0.45 -4.53 -5.90
N GLY A 41 -0.60 -3.41 -5.21
CA GLY A 41 -0.26 -3.31 -3.79
C GLY A 41 0.46 -2.02 -3.41
N GLY A 42 1.40 -2.11 -2.47
CA GLY A 42 2.11 -0.95 -1.95
C GLY A 42 1.32 -0.13 -0.93
N GLY A 43 0.09 -0.55 -0.60
CA GLY A 43 -0.81 0.14 0.30
C GLY A 43 -2.01 0.74 -0.42
N GLU A 44 -2.56 1.81 0.16
CA GLU A 44 -3.66 2.55 -0.45
C GLU A 44 -3.18 3.27 -1.71
N GLN A 45 -3.78 2.98 -2.85
CA GLN A 45 -3.33 3.48 -4.15
C GLN A 45 -4.48 4.13 -4.93
N PHE A 46 -4.26 5.38 -5.38
CA PHE A 46 -5.27 6.18 -6.07
C PHE A 46 -4.94 6.51 -7.52
N SER A 47 -3.69 6.33 -7.95
CA SER A 47 -3.24 6.81 -9.26
C SER A 47 -3.15 5.70 -10.30
N TYR A 48 -2.54 4.59 -9.91
CA TYR A 48 -2.29 3.47 -10.81
C TYR A 48 -2.73 2.17 -10.16
N PHE A 49 -3.68 1.50 -10.78
CA PHE A 49 -4.09 0.19 -10.32
C PHE A 49 -2.99 -0.86 -10.54
N ASP A 50 -2.34 -0.81 -11.70
CA ASP A 50 -1.21 -1.66 -12.03
C ASP A 50 0.10 -0.90 -11.84
N LEU A 51 1.00 -1.44 -11.03
CA LEU A 51 2.31 -0.85 -10.72
C LEU A 51 3.42 -1.36 -11.66
N ARG A 52 3.12 -2.27 -12.61
CA ARG A 52 4.10 -2.75 -13.59
C ARG A 52 4.70 -1.58 -14.36
N GLY A 53 6.03 -1.63 -14.57
CA GLY A 53 6.79 -0.58 -15.23
C GLY A 53 7.10 0.64 -14.35
N ARG A 54 6.85 0.58 -13.03
CA ARG A 54 7.05 1.70 -12.10
C ARG A 54 8.03 1.38 -11.00
N HIS A 55 8.75 2.40 -10.56
CA HIS A 55 9.45 2.42 -9.29
C HIS A 55 8.53 3.02 -8.23
N PHE A 56 8.25 2.27 -7.18
CA PHE A 56 7.25 2.59 -6.17
C PHE A 56 7.86 2.64 -4.77
N PRO A 57 8.38 3.81 -4.33
CA PRO A 57 8.84 4.01 -2.96
C PRO A 57 7.65 4.08 -2.00
N LEU A 58 7.78 3.44 -0.85
CA LEU A 58 6.74 3.38 0.17
C LEU A 58 6.91 4.56 1.14
N TRP A 59 6.28 5.68 0.83
CA TRP A 59 6.26 6.88 1.64
C TRP A 59 4.91 7.15 2.27
N SER A 60 4.90 7.41 3.60
CA SER A 60 3.72 7.92 4.29
C SER A 60 3.64 9.44 4.11
N SER A 61 2.72 9.89 3.31
CA SER A 61 2.42 11.31 3.07
C SER A 61 1.06 11.45 2.42
N GLU A 62 0.57 12.69 2.33
CA GLU A 62 -0.64 13.01 1.55
C GLU A 62 -0.46 12.54 0.10
N PRO A 63 -1.38 11.72 -0.41
CA PRO A 63 -1.28 11.19 -1.76
C PRO A 63 -1.38 12.29 -2.82
N GLY A 64 -0.52 12.21 -3.82
CA GLY A 64 -0.59 13.06 -5.00
C GLY A 64 -1.29 12.35 -6.15
N VAL A 65 -2.63 12.24 -6.07
CA VAL A 65 -3.41 11.49 -7.07
C VAL A 65 -3.15 12.01 -8.49
N GLY A 66 -2.71 11.12 -9.38
CA GLY A 66 -2.36 11.45 -10.76
C GLY A 66 -1.07 12.27 -10.93
N ARG A 67 -0.37 12.60 -9.85
CA ARG A 67 0.90 13.35 -9.90
C ARG A 67 2.07 12.42 -10.14
N ASP A 68 2.39 12.23 -11.39
CA ASP A 68 3.52 11.42 -11.84
C ASP A 68 4.66 12.32 -12.30
N PRO A 69 5.81 12.36 -11.59
CA PRO A 69 6.95 13.22 -11.96
C PRO A 69 7.52 12.93 -13.34
N GLU A 70 7.31 11.75 -13.87
CA GLU A 70 7.78 11.34 -15.21
C GLU A 70 6.80 11.76 -16.31
N ALA A 71 5.55 12.11 -15.95
CA ALA A 71 4.56 12.54 -16.93
C ALA A 71 4.76 14.02 -17.34
N LYS A 72 4.77 14.28 -18.65
CA LYS A 72 4.90 15.67 -19.18
C LYS A 72 3.85 16.63 -18.61
N LEU A 73 2.64 16.15 -18.42
CA LEU A 73 1.54 16.94 -17.84
C LEU A 73 1.84 17.35 -16.40
N PHE A 74 2.49 16.49 -15.62
CA PHE A 74 2.87 16.78 -14.22
C PHE A 74 3.78 18.02 -14.16
N GLN A 75 4.80 18.08 -15.01
CA GLN A 75 5.75 19.21 -15.03
C GLN A 75 5.06 20.54 -15.32
N GLN A 76 4.01 20.55 -16.15
CA GLN A 76 3.21 21.75 -16.44
C GLN A 76 2.30 22.13 -15.27
N VAL A 77 1.66 21.17 -14.63
CA VAL A 77 0.77 21.38 -13.48
C VAL A 77 1.57 21.81 -12.24
N GLU A 78 2.75 21.22 -12.00
CA GLU A 78 3.63 21.59 -10.89
C GLU A 78 4.11 23.03 -10.97
N ALA A 79 4.39 23.52 -12.17
CA ALA A 79 4.74 24.93 -12.40
C ALA A 79 3.59 25.89 -12.05
N LEU A 80 2.34 25.43 -12.11
CA LEU A 80 1.14 26.23 -11.82
C LEU A 80 0.66 26.06 -10.37
N SER A 81 0.89 24.92 -9.73
CA SER A 81 0.34 24.56 -8.42
C SER A 81 1.39 24.65 -7.33
N LYS A 82 1.99 25.75 -7.05
CA LYS A 82 2.97 25.99 -5.95
C LYS A 82 3.06 24.86 -4.89
N GLY A 83 3.34 23.65 -5.33
CA GLY A 83 3.66 22.43 -4.60
C GLY A 83 2.82 22.15 -3.34
N GLY A 84 1.91 21.24 -3.42
CA GLY A 84 1.24 20.65 -2.26
C GLY A 84 1.01 19.17 -2.49
N GLY A 85 1.19 18.36 -1.47
CA GLY A 85 1.00 16.91 -1.53
C GLY A 85 2.17 16.15 -2.17
N GLY A 86 2.03 14.84 -2.17
CA GLY A 86 3.03 13.91 -2.69
C GLY A 86 2.92 13.66 -4.19
N THR A 87 3.51 12.56 -4.61
CA THR A 87 3.38 11.99 -5.95
C THR A 87 2.44 10.77 -5.92
N TYR A 88 2.29 10.10 -7.05
CA TYR A 88 1.49 8.88 -7.16
C TYR A 88 1.93 7.76 -6.18
N ALA A 89 3.19 7.77 -5.76
CA ALA A 89 3.75 6.77 -4.87
C ALA A 89 3.54 7.08 -3.38
N HIS A 90 3.05 8.30 -3.05
CA HIS A 90 2.75 8.65 -1.67
C HIS A 90 1.35 8.17 -1.28
N THR A 91 1.22 7.68 -0.06
CA THR A 91 -0.05 7.19 0.49
C THR A 91 -0.12 7.44 1.99
N ASN A 92 -1.35 7.58 2.52
CA ASN A 92 -1.56 7.65 3.97
C ASN A 92 -1.30 6.29 4.64
N TYR A 93 -1.34 5.21 3.88
CA TYR A 93 -1.16 3.85 4.38
C TYR A 93 -0.24 3.03 3.46
N PRO A 94 1.09 3.28 3.48
CA PRO A 94 2.05 2.45 2.76
C PRO A 94 2.12 1.06 3.37
N GLN A 95 2.19 0.04 2.53
CA GLN A 95 2.28 -1.35 2.97
C GLN A 95 3.28 -2.12 2.11
N PRO A 96 4.30 -2.76 2.70
CA PRO A 96 5.32 -3.51 1.97
C PRO A 96 4.79 -4.88 1.52
N THR A 97 3.67 -4.86 0.80
CA THR A 97 2.97 -6.03 0.28
C THR A 97 2.56 -5.77 -1.16
N PHE A 98 2.80 -6.74 -2.04
CA PHE A 98 2.25 -6.72 -3.37
C PHE A 98 1.67 -8.08 -3.77
N ILE A 99 0.76 -8.05 -4.72
CA ILE A 99 0.11 -9.22 -5.33
C ILE A 99 0.47 -9.23 -6.81
N SER A 100 0.83 -10.39 -7.34
CA SER A 100 1.14 -10.60 -8.75
C SER A 100 0.00 -11.28 -9.50
N SER A 101 -0.14 -10.97 -10.79
CA SER A 101 -1.03 -11.69 -11.71
C SER A 101 -0.68 -13.18 -11.85
N ARG A 102 0.53 -13.58 -11.43
CA ARG A 102 0.97 -14.99 -11.32
C ARG A 102 0.41 -15.68 -10.08
N ARG A 103 -0.48 -15.02 -9.35
CA ARG A 103 -1.24 -15.55 -8.20
C ARG A 103 -0.35 -15.88 -7.01
N TYR A 104 0.60 -14.99 -6.73
CA TYR A 104 1.31 -14.94 -5.47
C TYR A 104 1.19 -13.57 -4.84
N ALA A 105 1.38 -13.50 -3.53
CA ALA A 105 1.60 -12.27 -2.79
C ALA A 105 2.93 -12.36 -2.05
N LEU A 106 3.62 -11.25 -1.96
CA LEU A 106 4.83 -11.10 -1.17
C LEU A 106 4.62 -9.99 -0.15
N HIS A 107 5.02 -10.26 1.09
CA HIS A 107 5.02 -9.28 2.19
C HIS A 107 6.38 -9.26 2.87
N ILE A 108 6.81 -8.05 3.23
CA ILE A 108 8.02 -7.84 4.01
C ILE A 108 7.61 -7.34 5.39
N ASP A 109 7.95 -8.07 6.43
CA ASP A 109 7.65 -7.70 7.81
C ASP A 109 8.66 -6.64 8.27
N SER A 110 8.42 -5.38 7.89
CA SER A 110 9.30 -4.24 8.12
C SER A 110 8.48 -2.95 8.25
N TYR A 111 8.96 -2.06 9.11
CA TYR A 111 8.50 -0.66 9.23
C TYR A 111 9.51 0.34 8.68
N ALA A 112 10.66 -0.14 8.21
CA ALA A 112 11.67 0.71 7.60
C ALA A 112 11.21 1.17 6.21
N TYR A 113 11.86 2.20 5.68
CA TYR A 113 11.67 2.57 4.29
C TYR A 113 11.90 1.36 3.39
N ALA A 114 10.99 1.17 2.45
CA ALA A 114 11.09 0.17 1.41
C ALA A 114 10.71 0.77 0.05
N ALA A 115 11.15 0.13 -1.02
CA ALA A 115 10.74 0.48 -2.37
C ALA A 115 10.57 -0.79 -3.20
N PHE A 116 9.60 -0.76 -4.09
CA PHE A 116 9.41 -1.76 -5.12
C PHE A 116 9.84 -1.20 -6.47
N ASP A 117 10.61 -1.96 -7.23
CA ASP A 117 10.92 -1.64 -8.62
C ASP A 117 10.37 -2.73 -9.53
N PHE A 118 9.34 -2.38 -10.29
CA PHE A 118 8.63 -3.28 -11.19
C PHE A 118 8.94 -2.96 -12.67
N ARG A 119 10.03 -2.24 -12.97
CA ARG A 119 10.38 -1.80 -14.31
C ARG A 119 11.10 -2.85 -15.14
N ASP A 120 11.82 -3.77 -14.52
CA ASP A 120 12.56 -4.83 -15.21
C ASP A 120 11.61 -5.95 -15.66
N ASP A 121 11.81 -6.48 -16.87
CA ASP A 121 10.96 -7.53 -17.45
C ASP A 121 11.23 -8.93 -16.85
N ALA A 122 12.39 -9.13 -16.25
CA ALA A 122 12.84 -10.43 -15.76
C ALA A 122 12.70 -10.59 -14.22
N PHE A 123 12.60 -9.49 -13.48
CA PHE A 123 12.48 -9.53 -12.02
C PHE A 123 11.76 -8.31 -11.44
N HIS A 124 11.18 -8.50 -10.28
CA HIS A 124 10.79 -7.43 -9.37
C HIS A 124 11.90 -7.24 -8.34
N GLU A 125 12.35 -6.01 -8.15
CA GLU A 125 13.33 -5.69 -7.12
C GLU A 125 12.63 -5.05 -5.93
N VAL A 126 13.03 -5.49 -4.73
CA VAL A 126 12.57 -4.95 -3.46
C VAL A 126 13.78 -4.44 -2.70
N GLU A 127 13.76 -3.17 -2.35
CA GLU A 127 14.75 -2.54 -1.46
C GLU A 127 14.11 -2.33 -0.09
N VAL A 128 14.87 -2.63 0.98
CA VAL A 128 14.46 -2.36 2.38
C VAL A 128 15.65 -1.76 3.13
N TRP A 129 15.42 -0.71 3.88
CA TRP A 129 16.45 -0.01 4.65
C TRP A 129 16.66 -0.60 6.04
N GLU A 130 16.58 -1.89 6.14
CA GLU A 130 16.98 -2.74 7.25
C GLU A 130 17.15 -4.18 6.76
N ILE A 131 17.52 -5.08 7.66
CA ILE A 131 17.38 -6.52 7.43
C ILE A 131 16.06 -6.94 8.09
N PRO A 132 14.98 -7.14 7.35
CA PRO A 132 13.70 -7.54 7.91
C PRO A 132 13.80 -8.92 8.55
N ALA A 133 13.09 -9.14 9.65
CA ALA A 133 13.10 -10.45 10.30
C ALA A 133 12.45 -11.52 9.43
N ARG A 134 11.46 -11.14 8.61
CA ARG A 134 10.68 -12.08 7.79
C ARG A 134 10.29 -11.48 6.45
N ILE A 135 10.30 -12.36 5.44
CA ILE A 135 9.64 -12.14 4.16
C ILE A 135 8.68 -13.32 3.97
N GLU A 136 7.44 -13.03 3.64
CA GLU A 136 6.38 -14.02 3.50
C GLU A 136 5.89 -14.06 2.06
N LEU A 137 5.70 -15.25 1.53
CA LEU A 137 5.21 -15.51 0.19
C LEU A 137 4.02 -16.47 0.26
N TRP A 138 2.91 -16.09 -0.35
CA TRP A 138 1.71 -16.92 -0.50
C TRP A 138 1.45 -17.17 -1.97
N VAL A 139 1.27 -18.44 -2.33
CA VAL A 139 0.87 -18.85 -3.68
C VAL A 139 -0.49 -19.51 -3.61
N ARG A 140 -1.42 -19.14 -4.50
CA ARG A 140 -2.77 -19.71 -4.49
C ARG A 140 -3.27 -19.94 -5.91
N PRO A 141 -4.11 -20.95 -6.12
CA PRO A 141 -4.68 -21.22 -7.46
C PRO A 141 -5.66 -20.11 -7.91
N ARG A 142 -6.15 -19.27 -7.00
CA ARG A 142 -7.10 -18.17 -7.28
C ARG A 142 -6.80 -16.95 -6.42
N PHE A 143 -7.06 -15.75 -6.95
CA PHE A 143 -6.88 -14.47 -6.23
C PHE A 143 -7.67 -14.39 -4.92
N ALA A 144 -8.91 -14.91 -4.88
CA ALA A 144 -9.68 -14.96 -3.65
C ALA A 144 -8.95 -15.70 -2.52
N GLY A 145 -8.17 -16.75 -2.86
CA GLY A 145 -7.34 -17.46 -1.89
C GLY A 145 -6.16 -16.61 -1.36
N ILE A 146 -5.57 -15.75 -2.22
CA ILE A 146 -4.53 -14.81 -1.81
C ILE A 146 -5.11 -13.77 -0.85
N VAL A 147 -6.25 -13.17 -1.21
CA VAL A 147 -6.93 -12.19 -0.36
C VAL A 147 -7.31 -12.80 0.99
N SER A 148 -7.78 -14.06 0.99
CA SER A 148 -8.07 -14.78 2.24
C SER A 148 -6.81 -14.98 3.09
N ALA A 149 -5.69 -15.40 2.49
CA ALA A 149 -4.43 -15.58 3.21
C ALA A 149 -3.92 -14.26 3.83
N LEU A 150 -4.01 -13.15 3.08
CA LEU A 150 -3.66 -11.83 3.58
C LEU A 150 -4.61 -11.39 4.72
N ALA A 151 -5.92 -11.64 4.58
CA ALA A 151 -6.89 -11.35 5.64
C ALA A 151 -6.67 -12.21 6.90
N ASP A 152 -6.24 -13.45 6.76
CA ASP A 152 -5.90 -14.31 7.89
C ASP A 152 -4.59 -13.85 8.56
N ARG A 153 -3.65 -13.31 7.80
CA ARG A 153 -2.37 -12.77 8.31
C ARG A 153 -2.53 -11.41 9.02
N PHE A 154 -3.29 -10.49 8.44
CA PHE A 154 -3.41 -9.12 8.92
C PHE A 154 -4.69 -8.85 9.71
N GLY A 155 -5.61 -9.78 9.72
CA GLY A 155 -6.92 -9.63 10.32
C GLY A 155 -7.99 -9.20 9.32
N LYS A 156 -9.23 -9.41 9.71
CA LYS A 156 -10.43 -9.03 8.95
C LYS A 156 -10.99 -7.75 9.52
N GLN A 157 -11.47 -6.87 8.66
CA GLN A 157 -12.24 -5.71 9.07
C GLN A 157 -13.48 -6.17 9.86
N PRO A 158 -13.73 -5.64 11.06
CA PRO A 158 -14.98 -5.89 11.76
C PRO A 158 -16.16 -5.33 10.96
N PRO A 159 -17.38 -5.88 11.14
CA PRO A 159 -18.56 -5.26 10.58
C PRO A 159 -18.66 -3.79 11.02
N LEU A 160 -18.99 -2.91 10.10
CA LEU A 160 -19.24 -1.52 10.44
C LEU A 160 -20.46 -1.44 11.40
N PRO A 161 -20.42 -0.57 12.42
CA PRO A 161 -21.54 -0.40 13.31
C PRO A 161 -22.76 0.11 12.56
N GLU A 162 -23.94 -0.36 12.97
CA GLU A 162 -25.22 -0.09 12.27
C GLU A 162 -25.53 1.40 12.08
N TRP A 163 -25.07 2.23 13.03
CA TRP A 163 -25.31 3.67 12.97
C TRP A 163 -24.70 4.33 11.71
N LEU A 164 -23.57 3.82 11.21
CA LEU A 164 -22.94 4.31 9.98
C LEU A 164 -23.85 4.24 8.73
N TYR A 165 -24.81 3.31 8.76
CA TYR A 165 -25.74 3.13 7.64
C TYR A 165 -27.04 3.94 7.80
N LYS A 166 -27.21 4.64 8.93
CA LYS A 166 -28.47 5.35 9.26
C LYS A 166 -28.49 6.80 8.79
N GLY A 167 -27.40 7.32 8.29
CA GLY A 167 -27.34 8.71 7.84
C GLY A 167 -26.00 9.07 7.19
N ALA A 168 -25.86 10.34 6.84
CA ALA A 168 -24.62 10.88 6.31
C ALA A 168 -23.59 11.09 7.43
N VAL A 169 -22.31 10.84 7.13
CA VAL A 169 -21.18 11.31 7.94
C VAL A 169 -20.70 12.62 7.34
N ILE A 170 -20.67 13.68 8.13
CA ILE A 170 -20.39 15.04 7.65
C ILE A 170 -19.02 15.51 8.17
N GLY A 171 -18.12 15.83 7.25
CA GLY A 171 -16.86 16.47 7.59
C GLY A 171 -17.06 17.94 7.99
N LEU A 172 -16.59 18.33 9.16
CA LEU A 172 -16.71 19.68 9.70
C LEU A 172 -15.30 20.25 9.93
N LYS A 173 -15.14 21.54 9.66
CA LYS A 173 -13.84 22.23 9.79
C LYS A 173 -13.73 23.12 11.01
N ASP A 174 -14.83 23.78 11.44
CA ASP A 174 -14.84 24.79 12.47
C ASP A 174 -15.99 24.61 13.47
N GLY A 175 -15.74 24.84 14.76
CA GLY A 175 -16.66 24.50 15.84
C GLY A 175 -18.06 25.14 15.70
N ALA A 176 -18.17 26.48 15.74
CA ALA A 176 -19.47 27.16 15.72
C ALA A 176 -20.22 27.01 14.38
N GLU A 177 -19.51 27.11 13.25
CA GLU A 177 -20.10 26.91 11.93
C GLU A 177 -20.54 25.46 11.70
N SER A 178 -19.85 24.52 12.32
CA SER A 178 -20.17 23.11 12.24
C SER A 178 -21.56 22.79 12.81
N PHE A 179 -21.90 23.34 13.96
CA PHE A 179 -23.24 23.18 14.53
C PHE A 179 -24.33 23.86 13.69
N ALA A 180 -24.05 25.02 13.12
CA ALA A 180 -25.00 25.69 12.22
C ALA A 180 -25.23 24.87 10.94
N ARG A 181 -24.19 24.20 10.44
CA ARG A 181 -24.30 23.32 9.28
C ARG A 181 -25.08 22.04 9.60
N LEU A 182 -24.81 21.40 10.74
CA LEU A 182 -25.57 20.26 11.22
C LEU A 182 -27.07 20.60 11.28
N LYS A 183 -27.41 21.71 11.93
CA LYS A 183 -28.80 22.15 12.06
C LYS A 183 -29.49 22.33 10.69
N ARG A 184 -28.80 22.88 9.69
CA ARG A 184 -29.33 22.98 8.31
C ARG A 184 -29.60 21.65 7.66
N PHE A 185 -28.77 20.63 7.90
CA PHE A 185 -29.02 19.27 7.40
C PHE A 185 -30.23 18.65 8.08
N GLU A 186 -30.35 18.79 9.42
CA GLU A 186 -31.48 18.29 10.17
C GLU A 186 -32.81 18.98 9.74
N GLU A 187 -32.81 20.31 9.55
CA GLU A 187 -33.96 21.08 9.06
C GLU A 187 -34.34 20.70 7.63
N ALA A 188 -33.40 20.27 6.82
CA ALA A 188 -33.64 19.74 5.47
C ALA A 188 -34.09 18.27 5.45
N GLY A 189 -34.24 17.64 6.61
CA GLY A 189 -34.64 16.23 6.73
C GLY A 189 -33.56 15.22 6.35
N VAL A 190 -32.29 15.64 6.31
CA VAL A 190 -31.15 14.74 6.08
C VAL A 190 -30.77 14.06 7.38
N ALA A 191 -30.86 12.74 7.41
CA ALA A 191 -30.39 11.98 8.55
C ALA A 191 -28.86 12.06 8.63
N VAL A 192 -28.33 12.44 9.80
CA VAL A 192 -26.90 12.51 10.10
C VAL A 192 -26.54 11.45 11.12
N SER A 193 -25.56 10.62 10.80
CA SER A 193 -25.11 9.52 11.66
C SER A 193 -23.74 9.80 12.33
N GLY A 194 -23.01 10.79 11.86
CA GLY A 194 -21.72 11.16 12.42
C GLY A 194 -21.20 12.52 11.94
N LEU A 195 -20.30 13.10 12.71
CA LEU A 195 -19.63 14.39 12.46
C LEU A 195 -18.11 14.16 12.48
#